data_3c5fdf1e02b0aaf9c34455151d28de7b
#
_entry.id   3c5fdf1e02b0aaf9c34455151d28de7b
#
_cell.length_a   1.000
_cell.length_b   1.000
_cell.length_c   1.000
_cell.angle_alpha   90.00
_cell.angle_beta   90.00
_cell.angle_gamma   90.00
#
_symmetry.space_group_name_H-M   'P 1'
#
loop_
_entity.id
_entity.type
_entity.pdbx_description
1 polymer ?
#
loop_
_entity_poly.entity_id
_entity_poly.type
_entity_poly.pdbx_seq_one_letter_code
_entity_poly.pdbx_strand_id
1 'polypeptide(L)'
;MPDKMTSRERIFAALTMSGLPDQVPVVPLLMTRGIREGGITVDKALLDGEAQAHAKMKAVDKFGGDVMIVGTDLFTPVECVPGCELDYLPYAQPSLVKHPTPDKESFYRFKEQYEKTGFNNDWGRMAPLRKEAETYVKAGKKDTHAMVTPVGGPITTAQLMTGSSEFLGYIADDPDYAKEVTELALDIVKNVCRNMYEAGMDACNILDPFNSTDILPPEVYREFGLPFQKRLFAYIKEELGAPAFTHTCTFTQPIWRDIADNGCLNFNGDMYPGMDQAKRVIGGEISLMGTLSPFSTLMHGSPEDVANEVKKLAAEVGYNGGFVCMPGCDIDWTVPEENLHAMMDTCASIKYPMDIQSLGNLSNVYLPGHPKHPGTRANTTEGDETVAAGKARIAAAEGSKEEVNEKLVEAIMDYDGDKAIEWTKVGLERGMSAQEIVFDGLSLGMKIVGDMYERNERFVTDMLKAAKTMDKAMPVLTPILESSGSAQGPTGAVVVGLVRGNTQDIGKNLVCLMLKANGFKVIDLGKNVKPEQFVAAAEENDAVAIGMSVMTNSSAVYVEKTVDLLAKQGKGGKYLLMTGGAAINRVNAEAMGTHYGSDANAAVALVKDHVSGAAA
;
A
#
# COMPACT_ATOMS: atom_id res chain seq x y z
N MET A 1 -35.96 -0.37 25.66
CA MET A 1 -34.65 -0.23 24.99
C MET A 1 -34.23 -1.66 24.73
N PRO A 2 -33.67 -1.98 23.56
CA PRO A 2 -33.05 -3.29 23.41
C PRO A 2 -31.98 -3.45 24.50
N ASP A 3 -31.82 -4.67 25.00
CA ASP A 3 -30.79 -4.97 26.00
C ASP A 3 -29.43 -4.54 25.47
N LYS A 4 -28.61 -3.96 26.35
CA LYS A 4 -27.28 -3.45 25.96
C LYS A 4 -26.41 -4.63 25.55
N MET A 5 -26.00 -4.67 24.27
CA MET A 5 -25.11 -5.69 23.73
C MET A 5 -23.71 -5.60 24.35
N THR A 6 -23.05 -6.73 24.55
CA THR A 6 -21.61 -6.77 24.76
C THR A 6 -20.89 -6.29 23.49
N SER A 7 -19.65 -5.85 23.61
CA SER A 7 -18.84 -5.49 22.44
C SER A 7 -18.75 -6.64 21.44
N ARG A 8 -18.63 -7.89 21.94
CA ARG A 8 -18.62 -9.09 21.10
C ARG A 8 -19.92 -9.26 20.30
N GLU A 9 -21.08 -9.20 20.95
CA GLU A 9 -22.38 -9.33 20.29
C GLU A 9 -22.60 -8.22 19.26
N ARG A 10 -22.23 -6.98 19.61
CA ARG A 10 -22.36 -5.80 18.76
C ARG A 10 -21.56 -5.95 17.46
N ILE A 11 -20.28 -6.31 17.58
CA ILE A 11 -19.40 -6.43 16.42
C ILE A 11 -19.83 -7.57 15.49
N PHE A 12 -20.20 -8.73 16.05
CA PHE A 12 -20.65 -9.85 15.25
C PHE A 12 -22.00 -9.60 14.57
N ALA A 13 -22.95 -8.91 15.24
CA ALA A 13 -24.20 -8.51 14.60
C ALA A 13 -23.96 -7.68 13.32
N ALA A 14 -22.99 -6.77 13.36
CA ALA A 14 -22.62 -5.97 12.19
C ALA A 14 -21.83 -6.78 11.14
N LEU A 15 -20.80 -7.52 11.55
CA LEU A 15 -19.91 -8.24 10.63
C LEU A 15 -20.61 -9.37 9.87
N THR A 16 -21.53 -10.09 10.55
CA THR A 16 -22.30 -11.17 9.93
C THR A 16 -23.64 -10.71 9.34
N MET A 17 -23.96 -9.41 9.47
CA MET A 17 -25.24 -8.83 9.06
C MET A 17 -26.47 -9.58 9.62
N SER A 18 -26.32 -10.21 10.80
CA SER A 18 -27.38 -11.02 11.44
C SER A 18 -28.43 -10.19 12.16
N GLY A 19 -28.22 -8.88 12.30
CA GLY A 19 -29.14 -7.95 12.93
C GLY A 19 -28.55 -6.54 13.06
N LEU A 20 -29.34 -5.61 13.61
CA LEU A 20 -28.86 -4.28 13.93
C LEU A 20 -28.15 -4.29 15.29
N PRO A 21 -26.95 -3.75 15.41
CA PRO A 21 -26.30 -3.56 16.71
C PRO A 21 -27.03 -2.49 17.54
N ASP A 22 -26.75 -2.41 18.84
CA ASP A 22 -27.33 -1.39 19.71
C ASP A 22 -26.78 0.02 19.44
N GLN A 23 -25.59 0.12 18.89
CA GLN A 23 -24.89 1.35 18.47
C GLN A 23 -23.91 1.03 17.34
N VAL A 24 -23.29 2.07 16.75
CA VAL A 24 -22.24 1.88 15.73
C VAL A 24 -21.06 1.12 16.35
N PRO A 25 -20.74 -0.08 15.86
CA PRO A 25 -19.56 -0.82 16.32
C PRO A 25 -18.28 -0.10 15.89
N VAL A 26 -17.22 -0.23 16.73
CA VAL A 26 -15.98 0.51 16.48
C VAL A 26 -14.74 -0.33 16.76
N VAL A 27 -13.78 -0.26 15.83
CA VAL A 27 -12.45 -0.87 15.93
C VAL A 27 -11.40 0.23 15.77
N PRO A 28 -10.83 0.75 16.86
CA PRO A 28 -9.90 1.88 16.79
C PRO A 28 -8.49 1.50 16.31
N LEU A 29 -8.24 0.27 15.87
CA LEU A 29 -6.94 -0.26 15.45
C LEU A 29 -5.81 0.05 16.44
N LEU A 30 -6.05 -0.21 17.73
CA LEU A 30 -5.07 -0.04 18.80
C LEU A 30 -3.97 -1.11 18.72
N MET A 31 -3.28 -1.17 17.61
CA MET A 31 -2.14 -2.08 17.39
C MET A 31 -0.86 -1.45 17.95
N THR A 32 -0.13 -0.67 17.15
CA THR A 32 1.09 0.02 17.62
C THR A 32 0.77 1.10 18.66
N ARG A 33 -0.29 1.90 18.45
CA ARG A 33 -0.72 2.94 19.39
C ARG A 33 -1.15 2.36 20.76
N GLY A 34 -1.79 1.18 20.75
CA GLY A 34 -2.21 0.50 21.96
C GLY A 34 -1.05 0.02 22.84
N ILE A 35 0.08 -0.36 22.26
CA ILE A 35 1.28 -0.78 22.98
C ILE A 35 1.82 0.35 23.86
N ARG A 36 1.69 1.61 23.43
CA ARG A 36 2.11 2.80 24.19
C ARG A 36 1.52 2.84 25.60
N GLU A 37 0.28 2.41 25.78
CA GLU A 37 -0.40 2.45 27.08
C GLU A 37 0.21 1.48 28.11
N GLY A 38 0.98 0.50 27.65
CA GLY A 38 1.78 -0.39 28.50
C GLY A 38 3.08 0.22 28.97
N GLY A 39 3.53 1.35 28.41
CA GLY A 39 4.82 1.96 28.72
C GLY A 39 6.02 1.19 28.16
N ILE A 40 5.80 0.35 27.14
CA ILE A 40 6.82 -0.43 26.43
C ILE A 40 6.88 0.00 24.96
N THR A 41 8.00 -0.26 24.31
CA THR A 41 8.19 0.01 22.89
C THR A 41 7.69 -1.15 22.04
N VAL A 42 7.35 -0.89 20.77
CA VAL A 42 6.79 -1.90 19.86
C VAL A 42 7.76 -3.06 19.64
N ASP A 43 9.03 -2.76 19.40
CA ASP A 43 10.10 -3.76 19.22
C ASP A 43 10.19 -4.79 20.36
N LYS A 44 9.98 -4.33 21.59
CA LYS A 44 9.97 -5.21 22.78
C LYS A 44 8.66 -5.98 22.91
N ALA A 45 7.54 -5.30 22.69
CA ALA A 45 6.22 -5.90 22.78
C ALA A 45 6.02 -7.04 21.79
N LEU A 46 6.52 -6.90 20.56
CA LEU A 46 6.41 -7.91 19.51
C LEU A 46 7.09 -9.24 19.86
N LEU A 47 8.05 -9.23 20.78
CA LEU A 47 8.77 -10.41 21.24
C LEU A 47 8.27 -10.93 22.60
N ASP A 48 7.36 -10.19 23.26
CA ASP A 48 6.75 -10.55 24.54
C ASP A 48 5.21 -10.43 24.47
N GLY A 49 4.57 -11.53 24.07
CA GLY A 49 3.12 -11.55 23.88
C GLY A 49 2.31 -11.26 25.14
N GLU A 50 2.82 -11.59 26.33
CA GLU A 50 2.14 -11.27 27.59
C GLU A 50 2.19 -9.77 27.89
N ALA A 51 3.35 -9.15 27.72
CA ALA A 51 3.50 -7.70 27.87
C ALA A 51 2.69 -6.93 26.82
N GLN A 52 2.68 -7.41 25.57
CA GLN A 52 1.85 -6.86 24.49
C GLN A 52 0.36 -6.92 24.82
N ALA A 53 -0.12 -8.08 25.30
CA ALA A 53 -1.51 -8.25 25.71
C ALA A 53 -1.91 -7.28 26.80
N HIS A 54 -1.11 -7.15 27.85
CA HIS A 54 -1.40 -6.23 28.96
C HIS A 54 -1.42 -4.77 28.51
N ALA A 55 -0.52 -4.37 27.60
CA ALA A 55 -0.50 -3.02 27.05
C ALA A 55 -1.79 -2.70 26.28
N LYS A 56 -2.19 -3.59 25.36
CA LYS A 56 -3.40 -3.39 24.56
C LYS A 56 -4.69 -3.52 25.39
N MET A 57 -4.73 -4.37 26.42
CA MET A 57 -5.86 -4.39 27.37
C MET A 57 -6.03 -3.04 28.06
N LYS A 58 -4.94 -2.42 28.54
CA LYS A 58 -5.00 -1.07 29.12
C LYS A 58 -5.51 -0.04 28.10
N ALA A 59 -5.10 -0.15 26.85
CA ALA A 59 -5.56 0.75 25.79
C ALA A 59 -7.08 0.60 25.55
N VAL A 60 -7.57 -0.63 25.44
CA VAL A 60 -9.02 -0.89 25.29
C VAL A 60 -9.81 -0.47 26.54
N ASP A 61 -9.27 -0.69 27.73
CA ASP A 61 -9.91 -0.24 28.99
C ASP A 61 -9.96 1.30 29.08
N LYS A 62 -8.99 2.00 28.49
CA LYS A 62 -8.90 3.47 28.48
C LYS A 62 -9.76 4.11 27.39
N PHE A 63 -9.66 3.63 26.17
CA PHE A 63 -10.29 4.25 25.00
C PHE A 63 -11.60 3.58 24.60
N GLY A 64 -11.74 2.29 24.85
CA GLY A 64 -12.85 1.47 24.37
C GLY A 64 -12.47 0.68 23.11
N GLY A 65 -13.47 0.12 22.46
CA GLY A 65 -13.37 -0.72 21.26
C GLY A 65 -14.13 -2.02 21.40
N ASP A 66 -14.55 -2.59 20.28
CA ASP A 66 -15.36 -3.81 20.27
C ASP A 66 -14.52 -5.07 19.96
N VAL A 67 -13.21 -4.91 19.72
CA VAL A 67 -12.30 -5.98 19.30
C VAL A 67 -11.01 -5.95 20.10
N MET A 68 -10.52 -7.12 20.51
CA MET A 68 -9.15 -7.33 20.93
C MET A 68 -8.34 -7.81 19.73
N ILE A 69 -7.30 -7.06 19.36
CA ILE A 69 -6.45 -7.38 18.21
C ILE A 69 -5.17 -8.06 18.70
N VAL A 70 -4.90 -9.27 18.20
CA VAL A 70 -3.64 -10.01 18.43
C VAL A 70 -2.69 -9.74 17.28
N GLY A 71 -1.46 -9.36 17.59
CA GLY A 71 -0.47 -8.94 16.58
C GLY A 71 -0.61 -7.47 16.19
N THR A 72 0.28 -6.99 15.33
CA THR A 72 0.35 -5.59 14.91
C THR A 72 0.49 -5.40 13.41
N ASP A 73 0.77 -6.48 12.67
CA ASP A 73 1.22 -6.40 11.28
C ASP A 73 0.87 -7.67 10.48
N LEU A 74 1.22 -7.65 9.20
CA LEU A 74 0.92 -8.73 8.24
C LEU A 74 2.10 -9.71 8.01
N PHE A 75 3.25 -9.53 8.69
CA PHE A 75 4.47 -10.27 8.39
C PHE A 75 4.52 -11.68 8.98
N THR A 76 3.61 -12.03 9.88
CA THR A 76 3.62 -13.34 10.56
C THR A 76 3.81 -14.53 9.61
N PRO A 77 3.09 -14.63 8.46
CA PRO A 77 3.30 -15.77 7.57
C PRO A 77 4.69 -15.82 6.94
N VAL A 78 5.24 -14.68 6.50
CA VAL A 78 6.58 -14.66 5.88
C VAL A 78 7.69 -14.89 6.91
N GLU A 79 7.51 -14.50 8.17
CA GLU A 79 8.45 -14.82 9.25
C GLU A 79 8.54 -16.33 9.54
N CYS A 80 7.50 -17.08 9.20
CA CYS A 80 7.51 -18.54 9.26
C CYS A 80 8.34 -19.19 8.14
N VAL A 81 8.98 -18.39 7.28
CA VAL A 81 9.89 -18.86 6.24
C VAL A 81 11.34 -18.62 6.71
N PRO A 82 12.15 -19.66 6.90
CA PRO A 82 13.54 -19.51 7.34
C PRO A 82 14.35 -18.60 6.42
N GLY A 83 15.10 -17.67 7.01
CA GLY A 83 15.87 -16.67 6.26
C GLY A 83 15.17 -15.31 6.13
N CYS A 84 13.93 -15.19 6.58
CA CYS A 84 13.26 -13.91 6.75
C CYS A 84 13.96 -13.08 7.85
N GLU A 85 14.24 -11.82 7.57
CA GLU A 85 14.79 -10.89 8.55
C GLU A 85 13.93 -9.62 8.60
N LEU A 86 13.47 -9.26 9.81
CA LEU A 86 12.73 -8.03 10.08
C LEU A 86 13.58 -7.05 10.91
N ASP A 87 13.44 -5.75 10.62
CA ASP A 87 13.91 -4.67 11.50
C ASP A 87 12.73 -4.30 12.43
N TYR A 88 12.89 -4.57 13.72
CA TYR A 88 11.90 -4.24 14.74
C TYR A 88 12.07 -2.79 15.18
N LEU A 89 11.04 -1.98 14.94
CA LEU A 89 11.05 -0.55 15.18
C LEU A 89 10.43 -0.23 16.55
N PRO A 90 10.98 0.73 17.32
CA PRO A 90 10.50 1.01 18.67
C PRO A 90 9.11 1.69 18.71
N TYR A 91 8.69 2.36 17.63
CA TYR A 91 7.46 3.16 17.60
C TYR A 91 6.59 2.92 16.35
N ALA A 92 6.90 1.89 15.58
CA ALA A 92 6.18 1.54 14.37
C ALA A 92 6.16 0.02 14.18
N GLN A 93 5.34 -0.45 13.23
CA GLN A 93 5.38 -1.83 12.78
C GLN A 93 6.77 -2.22 12.29
N PRO A 94 7.16 -3.51 12.35
CA PRO A 94 8.43 -3.97 11.82
C PRO A 94 8.50 -3.77 10.30
N SER A 95 9.68 -3.79 9.75
CA SER A 95 9.89 -3.76 8.30
C SER A 95 10.72 -4.94 7.82
N LEU A 96 10.38 -5.49 6.65
CA LEU A 96 11.12 -6.59 6.06
C LEU A 96 12.45 -6.09 5.50
N VAL A 97 13.56 -6.65 6.01
CA VAL A 97 14.92 -6.31 5.57
C VAL A 97 15.42 -7.29 4.54
N LYS A 98 15.05 -8.58 4.70
CA LYS A 98 15.50 -9.62 3.79
C LYS A 98 14.37 -10.58 3.45
N HIS A 99 14.15 -10.71 2.15
CA HIS A 99 13.24 -11.70 1.60
C HIS A 99 13.83 -13.10 1.76
N PRO A 100 13.06 -14.09 2.29
CA PRO A 100 13.62 -15.41 2.57
C PRO A 100 13.89 -16.24 1.32
N THR A 101 13.15 -16.02 0.23
CA THR A 101 13.29 -16.79 -1.02
C THR A 101 13.34 -15.86 -2.25
N PRO A 102 14.38 -15.01 -2.37
CA PRO A 102 14.44 -13.99 -3.42
C PRO A 102 14.64 -14.56 -4.84
N ASP A 103 15.00 -15.84 -4.95
CA ASP A 103 15.24 -16.53 -6.20
C ASP A 103 14.71 -17.97 -6.18
N LYS A 104 14.67 -18.61 -7.36
CA LYS A 104 14.16 -19.98 -7.52
C LYS A 104 14.94 -21.01 -6.71
N GLU A 105 16.27 -20.86 -6.60
CA GLU A 105 17.10 -21.83 -5.87
C GLU A 105 16.75 -21.83 -4.38
N SER A 106 16.68 -20.66 -3.77
CA SER A 106 16.28 -20.51 -2.36
C SER A 106 14.85 -20.98 -2.10
N PHE A 107 13.93 -20.70 -3.05
CA PHE A 107 12.56 -21.15 -2.97
C PHE A 107 12.45 -22.68 -2.99
N TYR A 108 13.04 -23.36 -3.97
CA TYR A 108 12.95 -24.83 -4.06
C TYR A 108 13.65 -25.53 -2.91
N ARG A 109 14.75 -24.97 -2.39
CA ARG A 109 15.40 -25.48 -1.19
C ARG A 109 14.48 -25.41 0.02
N PHE A 110 13.79 -24.28 0.22
CA PHE A 110 12.82 -24.14 1.29
C PHE A 110 11.61 -25.05 1.09
N LYS A 111 11.06 -25.12 -0.10
CA LYS A 111 9.92 -26.00 -0.45
C LYS A 111 10.22 -27.45 -0.13
N GLU A 112 11.38 -27.97 -0.54
CA GLU A 112 11.82 -29.34 -0.22
C GLU A 112 11.93 -29.59 1.28
N GLN A 113 12.45 -28.61 2.02
CA GLN A 113 12.50 -28.68 3.49
C GLN A 113 11.08 -28.71 4.07
N TYR A 114 10.22 -27.80 3.63
CA TYR A 114 8.84 -27.67 4.11
C TYR A 114 8.02 -28.96 3.85
N GLU A 115 8.15 -29.55 2.67
CA GLU A 115 7.49 -30.82 2.32
C GLU A 115 7.93 -31.99 3.21
N LYS A 116 9.18 -31.96 3.70
CA LYS A 116 9.72 -32.99 4.59
C LYS A 116 9.33 -32.79 6.06
N THR A 117 9.30 -31.54 6.53
CA THR A 117 9.15 -31.24 7.97
C THR A 117 7.76 -30.72 8.34
N GLY A 118 6.98 -30.24 7.37
CA GLY A 118 5.74 -29.53 7.60
C GLY A 118 5.97 -28.14 8.21
N PHE A 119 4.86 -27.47 8.56
CA PHE A 119 4.88 -26.20 9.25
C PHE A 119 5.38 -26.37 10.69
N ASN A 120 6.27 -25.47 11.13
CA ASN A 120 6.77 -25.46 12.49
C ASN A 120 6.15 -24.29 13.28
N ASN A 121 5.46 -24.60 14.35
CA ASN A 121 4.78 -23.62 15.21
C ASN A 121 5.73 -22.71 16.00
N ASP A 122 7.04 -22.98 16.00
CA ASP A 122 8.05 -22.15 16.64
C ASP A 122 8.71 -21.16 15.66
N TRP A 123 8.29 -21.16 14.39
CA TRP A 123 8.83 -20.23 13.40
C TRP A 123 8.30 -18.80 13.60
N GLY A 124 9.17 -17.83 13.33
CA GLY A 124 8.85 -16.42 13.45
C GLY A 124 8.34 -16.03 14.84
N ARG A 125 7.36 -15.15 14.87
CA ARG A 125 6.69 -14.69 16.11
C ARG A 125 5.45 -15.52 16.49
N MET A 126 5.31 -16.75 16.02
CA MET A 126 4.14 -17.56 16.38
C MET A 126 3.97 -17.76 17.88
N ALA A 127 5.05 -18.04 18.62
CA ALA A 127 4.97 -18.24 20.06
C ALA A 127 4.55 -16.98 20.84
N PRO A 128 5.12 -15.78 20.63
CA PRO A 128 4.60 -14.52 21.21
C PRO A 128 3.16 -14.23 20.85
N LEU A 129 2.74 -14.43 19.60
CA LEU A 129 1.36 -14.17 19.18
C LEU A 129 0.35 -15.11 19.85
N ARG A 130 0.67 -16.39 19.94
CA ARG A 130 -0.15 -17.35 20.70
C ARG A 130 -0.23 -16.94 22.17
N LYS A 131 0.88 -16.53 22.76
CA LYS A 131 0.92 -16.08 24.16
C LYS A 131 0.06 -14.83 24.39
N GLU A 132 0.06 -13.89 23.43
CA GLU A 132 -0.83 -12.71 23.47
C GLU A 132 -2.31 -13.15 23.47
N ALA A 133 -2.70 -14.02 22.53
CA ALA A 133 -4.05 -14.57 22.43
C ALA A 133 -4.50 -15.28 23.70
N GLU A 134 -3.68 -16.21 24.21
CA GLU A 134 -3.94 -16.97 25.44
C GLU A 134 -4.07 -16.04 26.66
N THR A 135 -3.31 -14.94 26.68
CA THR A 135 -3.39 -13.95 27.78
C THR A 135 -4.74 -13.23 27.77
N TYR A 136 -5.26 -12.85 26.60
CA TYR A 136 -6.61 -12.27 26.49
C TYR A 136 -7.69 -13.26 26.91
N VAL A 137 -7.60 -14.51 26.46
CA VAL A 137 -8.55 -15.57 26.85
C VAL A 137 -8.55 -15.76 28.37
N LYS A 138 -7.37 -15.87 28.98
CA LYS A 138 -7.19 -16.01 30.43
C LYS A 138 -7.73 -14.81 31.21
N ALA A 139 -7.66 -13.60 30.65
CA ALA A 139 -8.21 -12.38 31.24
C ALA A 139 -9.73 -12.24 31.04
N GLY A 140 -10.41 -13.20 30.41
CA GLY A 140 -11.85 -13.17 30.16
C GLY A 140 -12.28 -12.17 29.06
N LYS A 141 -11.34 -11.63 28.30
CA LYS A 141 -11.66 -10.65 27.24
C LYS A 141 -12.47 -11.27 26.11
N LYS A 142 -12.30 -12.57 25.85
CA LYS A 142 -13.07 -13.32 24.84
C LYS A 142 -14.58 -13.34 25.12
N ASP A 143 -14.99 -13.23 26.37
CA ASP A 143 -16.42 -13.24 26.74
C ASP A 143 -17.12 -11.93 26.39
N THR A 144 -16.35 -10.84 26.31
CA THR A 144 -16.87 -9.48 26.12
C THR A 144 -16.50 -8.84 24.78
N HIS A 145 -15.39 -9.21 24.16
CA HIS A 145 -14.85 -8.64 22.92
C HIS A 145 -14.63 -9.73 21.88
N ALA A 146 -14.75 -9.39 20.60
CA ALA A 146 -14.28 -10.28 19.54
C ALA A 146 -12.75 -10.31 19.50
N MET A 147 -12.20 -11.49 19.25
CA MET A 147 -10.76 -11.75 19.19
C MET A 147 -10.33 -11.87 17.72
N VAL A 148 -9.59 -10.91 17.20
CA VAL A 148 -9.22 -10.86 15.79
C VAL A 148 -7.69 -10.74 15.63
N THR A 149 -7.12 -11.47 14.66
CA THR A 149 -5.71 -11.38 14.30
C THR A 149 -5.55 -10.94 12.84
N PRO A 150 -4.71 -9.92 12.55
CA PRO A 150 -4.27 -9.64 11.20
C PRO A 150 -3.31 -10.74 10.71
N VAL A 151 -3.51 -11.21 9.49
CA VAL A 151 -2.66 -12.23 8.85
C VAL A 151 -2.43 -11.83 7.41
N GLY A 152 -1.17 -11.78 6.97
CA GLY A 152 -0.84 -11.54 5.57
C GLY A 152 -1.50 -12.57 4.65
N GLY A 153 -2.15 -12.11 3.59
CA GLY A 153 -2.83 -12.98 2.63
C GLY A 153 -1.86 -13.74 1.72
N PRO A 154 -2.37 -14.71 0.93
CA PRO A 154 -1.50 -15.61 0.16
C PRO A 154 -0.59 -14.89 -0.83
N ILE A 155 -1.13 -13.98 -1.66
CA ILE A 155 -0.32 -13.31 -2.68
C ILE A 155 0.63 -12.28 -2.06
N THR A 156 0.20 -11.60 -1.01
CA THR A 156 1.06 -10.70 -0.24
C THR A 156 2.19 -11.48 0.43
N THR A 157 1.93 -12.65 1.00
CA THR A 157 2.98 -13.51 1.58
C THR A 157 3.95 -13.98 0.50
N ALA A 158 3.45 -14.43 -0.68
CA ALA A 158 4.29 -14.83 -1.81
C ALA A 158 5.23 -13.70 -2.27
N GLN A 159 4.70 -12.49 -2.38
CA GLN A 159 5.46 -11.30 -2.72
C GLN A 159 6.49 -10.95 -1.63
N LEU A 160 6.14 -11.09 -0.35
CA LEU A 160 7.08 -10.86 0.75
C LEU A 160 8.17 -11.94 0.83
N MET A 161 7.89 -13.15 0.35
CA MET A 161 8.90 -14.21 0.25
C MET A 161 9.96 -13.89 -0.79
N THR A 162 9.58 -13.32 -1.94
CA THR A 162 10.43 -13.17 -3.13
C THR A 162 10.94 -11.74 -3.36
N GLY A 163 10.18 -10.73 -3.00
CA GLY A 163 10.38 -9.34 -3.37
C GLY A 163 9.30 -8.84 -4.32
N SER A 164 8.89 -7.57 -4.18
CA SER A 164 7.75 -7.02 -4.94
C SER A 164 8.00 -6.98 -6.45
N SER A 165 9.14 -6.45 -6.85
CA SER A 165 9.52 -6.33 -8.27
C SER A 165 9.79 -7.70 -8.89
N GLU A 166 10.45 -8.57 -8.15
CA GLU A 166 10.76 -9.93 -8.57
C GLU A 166 9.47 -10.73 -8.78
N PHE A 167 8.54 -10.64 -7.83
CA PHE A 167 7.27 -11.37 -7.91
C PHE A 167 6.39 -10.90 -9.08
N LEU A 168 6.31 -9.59 -9.32
CA LEU A 168 5.64 -9.05 -10.52
C LEU A 168 6.32 -9.51 -11.81
N GLY A 169 7.66 -9.60 -11.80
CA GLY A 169 8.41 -10.18 -12.90
C GLY A 169 8.02 -11.64 -13.15
N TYR A 170 7.89 -12.46 -12.10
CA TYR A 170 7.46 -13.86 -12.24
C TYR A 170 6.01 -13.97 -12.75
N ILE A 171 5.09 -13.13 -12.27
CA ILE A 171 3.72 -13.11 -12.82
C ILE A 171 3.73 -12.87 -14.34
N ALA A 172 4.63 -12.02 -14.83
CA ALA A 172 4.72 -11.67 -16.24
C ALA A 172 5.48 -12.71 -17.10
N ASP A 173 6.62 -13.21 -16.58
CA ASP A 173 7.60 -13.97 -17.36
C ASP A 173 7.54 -15.48 -17.07
N ASP A 174 7.04 -15.90 -15.90
CA ASP A 174 6.94 -17.29 -15.44
C ASP A 174 5.72 -17.49 -14.52
N PRO A 175 4.51 -17.39 -15.08
CA PRO A 175 3.26 -17.43 -14.32
C PRO A 175 3.06 -18.71 -13.51
N ASP A 176 3.57 -19.84 -14.00
CA ASP A 176 3.47 -21.12 -13.29
C ASP A 176 4.30 -21.11 -12.02
N TYR A 177 5.51 -20.54 -12.07
CA TYR A 177 6.33 -20.36 -10.88
C TYR A 177 5.70 -19.39 -9.88
N ALA A 178 5.13 -18.26 -10.35
CA ALA A 178 4.41 -17.33 -9.47
C ALA A 178 3.25 -18.00 -8.73
N LYS A 179 2.48 -18.87 -9.44
CA LYS A 179 1.41 -19.67 -8.83
C LYS A 179 1.96 -20.68 -7.83
N GLU A 180 3.10 -21.32 -8.13
CA GLU A 180 3.74 -22.28 -7.21
C GLU A 180 4.20 -21.62 -5.90
N VAL A 181 4.79 -20.44 -5.98
CA VAL A 181 5.14 -19.64 -4.79
C VAL A 181 3.90 -19.28 -3.98
N THR A 182 2.82 -18.83 -4.65
CA THR A 182 1.56 -18.46 -4.00
C THR A 182 0.87 -19.68 -3.38
N GLU A 183 1.00 -20.87 -3.97
CA GLU A 183 0.48 -22.13 -3.41
C GLU A 183 1.15 -22.48 -2.07
N LEU A 184 2.48 -22.38 -1.99
CA LEU A 184 3.21 -22.60 -0.75
C LEU A 184 2.87 -21.52 0.29
N ALA A 185 2.76 -20.27 -0.13
CA ALA A 185 2.33 -19.17 0.74
C ALA A 185 0.92 -19.41 1.29
N LEU A 186 -0.03 -19.89 0.47
CA LEU A 186 -1.37 -20.25 0.92
C LEU A 186 -1.35 -21.32 2.02
N ASP A 187 -0.51 -22.35 1.88
CA ASP A 187 -0.40 -23.38 2.91
C ASP A 187 0.18 -22.83 4.22
N ILE A 188 1.19 -21.98 4.15
CA ILE A 188 1.75 -21.29 5.32
C ILE A 188 0.68 -20.42 5.99
N VAL A 189 -0.07 -19.63 5.22
CA VAL A 189 -1.14 -18.76 5.75
C VAL A 189 -2.24 -19.58 6.42
N LYS A 190 -2.65 -20.71 5.84
CA LYS A 190 -3.61 -21.64 6.46
C LYS A 190 -3.12 -22.15 7.81
N ASN A 191 -1.85 -22.50 7.92
CA ASN A 191 -1.26 -22.98 9.18
C ASN A 191 -1.18 -21.87 10.23
N VAL A 192 -0.84 -20.63 9.84
CA VAL A 192 -0.92 -19.46 10.74
C VAL A 192 -2.33 -19.24 11.23
N CYS A 193 -3.33 -19.22 10.35
CA CYS A 193 -4.75 -19.07 10.73
C CYS A 193 -5.18 -20.17 11.71
N ARG A 194 -4.83 -21.44 11.45
CA ARG A 194 -5.13 -22.56 12.36
C ARG A 194 -4.53 -22.34 13.74
N ASN A 195 -3.25 -22.00 13.82
CA ASN A 195 -2.56 -21.75 15.09
C ASN A 195 -3.21 -20.64 15.90
N MET A 196 -3.60 -19.55 15.24
CA MET A 196 -4.26 -18.43 15.92
C MET A 196 -5.68 -18.81 16.39
N TYR A 197 -6.36 -19.62 15.59
CA TYR A 197 -7.69 -20.14 15.95
C TYR A 197 -7.62 -21.05 17.17
N GLU A 198 -6.66 -21.97 17.21
CA GLU A 198 -6.40 -22.86 18.35
C GLU A 198 -6.00 -22.08 19.60
N ALA A 199 -5.32 -20.94 19.45
CA ALA A 199 -5.01 -20.02 20.54
C ALA A 199 -6.22 -19.22 21.07
N GLY A 200 -7.38 -19.33 20.43
CA GLY A 200 -8.63 -18.76 20.90
C GLY A 200 -9.16 -17.57 20.12
N MET A 201 -8.60 -17.28 18.92
CA MET A 201 -9.16 -16.24 18.06
C MET A 201 -10.53 -16.60 17.52
N ASP A 202 -11.36 -15.59 17.30
CA ASP A 202 -12.69 -15.73 16.70
C ASP A 202 -12.67 -15.57 15.19
N ALA A 203 -11.71 -14.78 14.66
CA ALA A 203 -11.59 -14.49 13.24
C ALA A 203 -10.16 -14.12 12.86
N CYS A 204 -9.83 -14.38 11.59
CA CYS A 204 -8.65 -13.84 10.94
C CYS A 204 -9.06 -12.71 9.98
N ASN A 205 -8.40 -11.56 10.11
CA ASN A 205 -8.49 -10.47 9.12
C ASN A 205 -7.33 -10.65 8.13
N ILE A 206 -7.64 -11.07 6.92
CA ILE A 206 -6.65 -11.35 5.88
C ILE A 206 -6.24 -10.04 5.21
N LEU A 207 -5.01 -9.62 5.47
CA LEU A 207 -4.42 -8.42 4.91
C LEU A 207 -3.71 -8.76 3.60
N ASP A 208 -4.30 -8.35 2.49
CA ASP A 208 -3.77 -8.71 1.16
C ASP A 208 -3.61 -7.46 0.26
N PRO A 209 -2.77 -6.49 0.70
CA PRO A 209 -2.60 -5.22 0.00
C PRO A 209 -2.02 -5.38 -1.42
N PHE A 210 -1.33 -6.48 -1.71
CA PHE A 210 -0.81 -6.75 -3.04
C PHE A 210 -1.92 -7.02 -4.07
N ASN A 211 -3.14 -7.33 -3.64
CA ASN A 211 -4.32 -7.48 -4.50
C ASN A 211 -4.94 -6.14 -4.94
N SER A 212 -4.39 -5.01 -4.52
CA SER A 212 -4.84 -3.71 -5.01
C SER A 212 -4.73 -3.60 -6.53
N THR A 213 -5.71 -2.96 -7.15
CA THR A 213 -5.69 -2.74 -8.60
C THR A 213 -4.72 -1.64 -9.04
N ASP A 214 -4.12 -0.91 -8.09
CA ASP A 214 -2.93 -0.10 -8.36
C ASP A 214 -1.68 -0.95 -8.63
N ILE A 215 -1.66 -2.21 -8.16
CA ILE A 215 -0.53 -3.13 -8.31
C ILE A 215 -0.85 -4.21 -9.35
N LEU A 216 -1.98 -4.90 -9.18
CA LEU A 216 -2.43 -5.97 -10.06
C LEU A 216 -3.64 -5.51 -10.87
N PRO A 217 -3.58 -5.55 -12.21
CA PRO A 217 -4.77 -5.39 -13.04
C PRO A 217 -5.89 -6.32 -12.59
N PRO A 218 -7.18 -5.95 -12.76
CA PRO A 218 -8.31 -6.78 -12.35
C PRO A 218 -8.27 -8.21 -12.92
N GLU A 219 -7.81 -8.37 -14.16
CA GLU A 219 -7.64 -9.68 -14.80
C GLU A 219 -6.51 -10.49 -14.16
N VAL A 220 -5.40 -9.85 -13.79
CA VAL A 220 -4.29 -10.52 -13.08
C VAL A 220 -4.72 -10.88 -11.65
N TYR A 221 -5.45 -10.00 -10.96
CA TYR A 221 -6.04 -10.34 -9.67
C TYR A 221 -6.95 -11.59 -9.77
N ARG A 222 -7.81 -11.66 -10.79
CA ARG A 222 -8.70 -12.82 -11.01
C ARG A 222 -7.96 -14.12 -11.30
N GLU A 223 -6.75 -14.04 -11.84
CA GLU A 223 -5.91 -15.19 -12.13
C GLU A 223 -4.99 -15.58 -10.97
N PHE A 224 -4.37 -14.60 -10.30
CA PHE A 224 -3.28 -14.83 -9.32
C PHE A 224 -3.68 -14.56 -7.87
N GLY A 225 -4.67 -13.74 -7.60
CA GLY A 225 -5.12 -13.38 -6.24
C GLY A 225 -6.39 -14.10 -5.82
N LEU A 226 -7.45 -13.89 -6.56
CA LEU A 226 -8.81 -14.36 -6.23
C LEU A 226 -8.92 -15.88 -5.99
N PRO A 227 -8.32 -16.77 -6.80
CA PRO A 227 -8.45 -18.21 -6.57
C PRO A 227 -7.85 -18.68 -5.25
N PHE A 228 -6.75 -18.07 -4.83
CA PHE A 228 -6.08 -18.38 -3.57
C PHE A 228 -6.85 -17.81 -2.37
N GLN A 229 -7.41 -16.60 -2.50
CA GLN A 229 -8.30 -16.05 -1.48
C GLN A 229 -9.54 -16.92 -1.29
N LYS A 230 -10.23 -17.33 -2.35
CA LYS A 230 -11.39 -18.22 -2.27
C LYS A 230 -11.07 -19.51 -1.53
N ARG A 231 -9.94 -20.12 -1.83
CA ARG A 231 -9.50 -21.36 -1.16
C ARG A 231 -9.15 -21.15 0.31
N LEU A 232 -8.54 -20.00 0.64
CA LEU A 232 -8.27 -19.64 2.02
C LEU A 232 -9.56 -19.42 2.81
N PHE A 233 -10.50 -18.67 2.27
CA PHE A 233 -11.77 -18.38 2.95
C PHE A 233 -12.66 -19.61 3.09
N ALA A 234 -12.68 -20.48 2.07
CA ALA A 234 -13.33 -21.78 2.18
C ALA A 234 -12.71 -22.62 3.32
N TYR A 235 -11.37 -22.70 3.39
CA TYR A 235 -10.66 -23.39 4.47
C TYR A 235 -11.00 -22.83 5.86
N ILE A 236 -10.97 -21.48 6.03
CA ILE A 236 -11.30 -20.84 7.31
C ILE A 236 -12.74 -21.17 7.71
N LYS A 237 -13.68 -21.13 6.77
CA LYS A 237 -15.10 -21.41 7.02
C LYS A 237 -15.36 -22.89 7.29
N GLU A 238 -14.84 -23.78 6.46
CA GLU A 238 -15.21 -25.20 6.45
C GLU A 238 -14.41 -26.03 7.45
N GLU A 239 -13.11 -25.73 7.58
CA GLU A 239 -12.21 -26.51 8.44
C GLU A 239 -12.06 -25.89 9.85
N LEU A 240 -12.03 -24.54 9.94
CA LEU A 240 -11.90 -23.87 11.24
C LEU A 240 -13.25 -23.43 11.83
N GLY A 241 -14.33 -23.44 11.05
CA GLY A 241 -15.65 -23.00 11.50
C GLY A 241 -15.74 -21.50 11.82
N ALA A 242 -14.86 -20.69 11.22
CA ALA A 242 -14.67 -19.29 11.55
C ALA A 242 -15.12 -18.32 10.44
N PRO A 243 -15.48 -17.08 10.78
CA PRO A 243 -15.60 -16.02 9.80
C PRO A 243 -14.21 -15.55 9.32
N ALA A 244 -14.13 -15.18 8.05
CA ALA A 244 -12.98 -14.54 7.47
C ALA A 244 -13.34 -13.11 7.03
N PHE A 245 -12.42 -12.18 7.29
CA PHE A 245 -12.50 -10.80 6.87
C PHE A 245 -11.33 -10.50 5.94
N THR A 246 -11.49 -9.53 5.04
CA THR A 246 -10.41 -9.16 4.13
C THR A 246 -10.15 -7.66 4.16
N HIS A 247 -8.87 -7.29 4.13
CA HIS A 247 -8.41 -5.93 3.94
C HIS A 247 -7.52 -5.83 2.71
N THR A 248 -7.84 -4.88 1.85
CA THR A 248 -6.99 -4.51 0.72
C THR A 248 -6.90 -2.98 0.69
N CYS A 249 -5.67 -2.47 0.76
CA CYS A 249 -5.39 -1.03 0.72
C CYS A 249 -5.56 -0.48 -0.71
N THR A 250 -5.60 0.85 -0.80
CA THR A 250 -5.60 1.64 -2.03
C THR A 250 -6.79 1.35 -2.96
N PHE A 251 -6.61 1.36 -4.27
CA PHE A 251 -7.72 1.34 -5.22
C PHE A 251 -8.23 -0.09 -5.48
N THR A 252 -9.48 -0.38 -5.12
CA THR A 252 -10.09 -1.72 -5.22
C THR A 252 -11.42 -1.74 -5.98
N GLN A 253 -11.93 -0.58 -6.41
CA GLN A 253 -13.25 -0.46 -7.03
C GLN A 253 -13.51 -1.47 -8.17
N PRO A 254 -12.56 -1.73 -9.09
CA PRO A 254 -12.79 -2.66 -10.21
C PRO A 254 -12.99 -4.12 -9.80
N ILE A 255 -12.62 -4.49 -8.57
CA ILE A 255 -12.70 -5.88 -8.04
C ILE A 255 -13.69 -6.04 -6.89
N TRP A 256 -14.51 -5.04 -6.56
CA TRP A 256 -15.47 -5.16 -5.45
C TRP A 256 -16.43 -6.34 -5.58
N ARG A 257 -16.92 -6.61 -6.80
CA ARG A 257 -17.79 -7.78 -7.04
C ARG A 257 -17.04 -9.09 -6.77
N ASP A 258 -15.79 -9.19 -7.21
CA ASP A 258 -14.94 -10.35 -6.95
C ASP A 258 -14.68 -10.54 -5.45
N ILE A 259 -14.51 -9.43 -4.70
CA ILE A 259 -14.36 -9.43 -3.23
C ILE A 259 -15.64 -9.93 -2.56
N ALA A 260 -16.82 -9.47 -2.97
CA ALA A 260 -18.09 -9.96 -2.41
C ALA A 260 -18.29 -11.46 -2.67
N ASP A 261 -17.78 -11.98 -3.80
CA ASP A 261 -17.90 -13.37 -4.22
C ASP A 261 -16.75 -14.28 -3.74
N ASN A 262 -15.75 -13.75 -3.01
CA ASN A 262 -14.58 -14.55 -2.62
C ASN A 262 -14.79 -15.41 -1.37
N GLY A 263 -15.90 -15.23 -0.66
CA GLY A 263 -16.26 -15.99 0.54
C GLY A 263 -15.97 -15.29 1.87
N CYS A 264 -15.43 -14.07 1.86
CA CYS A 264 -15.31 -13.26 3.08
C CYS A 264 -16.68 -12.71 3.53
N LEU A 265 -16.80 -12.45 4.83
CA LEU A 265 -18.01 -11.84 5.41
C LEU A 265 -17.93 -10.33 5.56
N ASN A 266 -16.73 -9.78 5.48
CA ASN A 266 -16.48 -8.36 5.66
C ASN A 266 -15.36 -7.91 4.73
N PHE A 267 -15.54 -6.72 4.16
CA PHE A 267 -14.49 -6.01 3.44
C PHE A 267 -14.09 -4.76 4.20
N ASN A 268 -12.82 -4.66 4.49
CA ASN A 268 -12.17 -3.47 4.98
C ASN A 268 -11.39 -2.82 3.83
N GLY A 269 -11.89 -1.69 3.35
CA GLY A 269 -11.26 -0.92 2.28
C GLY A 269 -10.51 0.30 2.80
N ASP A 270 -9.78 0.94 1.89
CA ASP A 270 -9.14 2.22 2.14
C ASP A 270 -10.08 3.39 1.82
N MET A 271 -9.59 4.60 1.99
CA MET A 271 -10.38 5.83 1.85
C MET A 271 -10.82 6.15 0.42
N TYR A 272 -10.16 5.56 -0.57
CA TYR A 272 -10.47 5.85 -1.96
C TYR A 272 -10.65 4.57 -2.79
N PRO A 273 -11.72 4.49 -3.61
CA PRO A 273 -12.90 5.37 -3.59
C PRO A 273 -13.69 5.19 -2.28
N GLY A 274 -14.47 6.18 -1.88
CA GLY A 274 -15.17 6.18 -0.59
C GLY A 274 -16.06 4.96 -0.35
N MET A 275 -16.16 4.54 0.91
CA MET A 275 -16.95 3.36 1.33
C MET A 275 -18.45 3.48 1.01
N ASP A 276 -18.96 4.70 0.82
CA ASP A 276 -20.31 4.94 0.34
C ASP A 276 -20.56 4.33 -1.05
N GLN A 277 -19.55 4.33 -1.92
CA GLN A 277 -19.62 3.67 -3.23
C GLN A 277 -19.60 2.15 -3.08
N ALA A 278 -18.71 1.60 -2.23
CA ALA A 278 -18.68 0.19 -1.91
C ALA A 278 -20.03 -0.27 -1.31
N LYS A 279 -20.64 0.54 -0.43
CA LYS A 279 -21.97 0.26 0.14
C LYS A 279 -23.04 0.08 -0.93
N ARG A 280 -23.03 0.90 -1.97
CA ARG A 280 -24.00 0.78 -3.08
C ARG A 280 -23.78 -0.47 -3.94
N VAL A 281 -22.54 -0.91 -4.09
CA VAL A 281 -22.18 -2.02 -4.99
C VAL A 281 -22.26 -3.39 -4.28
N ILE A 282 -21.71 -3.50 -3.07
CA ILE A 282 -21.55 -4.78 -2.36
C ILE A 282 -22.10 -4.78 -0.92
N GLY A 283 -22.46 -3.63 -0.36
CA GLY A 283 -22.88 -3.52 1.05
C GLY A 283 -24.23 -4.16 1.39
N GLY A 284 -24.93 -4.74 0.42
CA GLY A 284 -26.10 -5.60 0.64
C GLY A 284 -25.77 -7.09 0.78
N GLU A 285 -24.53 -7.47 0.46
CA GLU A 285 -24.07 -8.88 0.39
C GLU A 285 -23.03 -9.18 1.48
N ILE A 286 -22.13 -8.25 1.72
CA ILE A 286 -21.12 -8.35 2.78
C ILE A 286 -21.11 -7.08 3.64
N SER A 287 -20.66 -7.19 4.87
CA SER A 287 -20.47 -6.04 5.73
C SER A 287 -19.25 -5.22 5.32
N LEU A 288 -19.25 -3.94 5.68
CA LEU A 288 -18.17 -3.01 5.35
C LEU A 288 -17.55 -2.45 6.62
N MET A 289 -16.22 -2.30 6.62
CA MET A 289 -15.46 -1.77 7.74
C MET A 289 -14.54 -0.64 7.25
N GLY A 290 -14.56 0.48 7.96
CA GLY A 290 -13.76 1.66 7.64
C GLY A 290 -14.65 2.88 7.36
N THR A 291 -14.16 4.08 6.93
CA THR A 291 -12.74 4.32 6.96
C THR A 291 -12.51 5.77 7.34
N LEU A 292 -12.03 6.01 8.58
CA LEU A 292 -11.52 7.31 8.95
C LEU A 292 -10.08 7.45 8.47
N SER A 293 -9.68 8.67 8.08
CA SER A 293 -8.29 8.94 7.78
C SER A 293 -7.41 8.80 9.03
N PRO A 294 -6.46 7.84 9.05
CA PRO A 294 -5.52 7.73 10.16
C PRO A 294 -4.65 8.97 10.32
N PHE A 295 -4.32 9.63 9.23
CA PHE A 295 -3.40 10.76 9.20
C PHE A 295 -4.13 12.11 9.26
N SER A 296 -4.93 12.45 8.23
CA SER A 296 -5.53 13.79 8.16
C SER A 296 -6.57 14.05 9.26
N THR A 297 -7.31 13.02 9.67
CA THR A 297 -8.40 13.16 10.66
C THR A 297 -7.95 12.77 12.05
N LEU A 298 -7.44 11.53 12.23
CA LEU A 298 -7.09 11.07 13.57
C LEU A 298 -5.81 11.69 14.13
N MET A 299 -4.81 11.95 13.29
CA MET A 299 -3.53 12.49 13.74
C MET A 299 -3.52 14.02 13.76
N HIS A 300 -4.02 14.68 12.72
CA HIS A 300 -3.94 16.13 12.55
C HIS A 300 -5.27 16.88 12.64
N GLY A 301 -6.41 16.18 12.60
CA GLY A 301 -7.72 16.78 12.78
C GLY A 301 -8.01 17.15 14.24
N SER A 302 -9.03 17.98 14.44
CA SER A 302 -9.59 18.25 15.76
C SER A 302 -10.56 17.14 16.19
N PRO A 303 -10.91 17.02 17.48
CA PRO A 303 -11.97 16.12 17.95
C PRO A 303 -13.32 16.34 17.23
N GLU A 304 -13.60 17.57 16.79
CA GLU A 304 -14.81 17.89 16.01
C GLU A 304 -14.73 17.31 14.60
N ASP A 305 -13.59 17.41 13.94
CA ASP A 305 -13.35 16.80 12.61
C ASP A 305 -13.54 15.28 12.66
N VAL A 306 -12.99 14.63 13.68
CA VAL A 306 -13.16 13.19 13.92
C VAL A 306 -14.64 12.85 14.11
N ALA A 307 -15.35 13.58 14.96
CA ALA A 307 -16.77 13.35 15.22
C ALA A 307 -17.61 13.54 13.94
N ASN A 308 -17.30 14.55 13.12
CA ASN A 308 -18.00 14.83 11.89
C ASN A 308 -17.78 13.73 10.84
N GLU A 309 -16.55 13.22 10.72
CA GLU A 309 -16.25 12.12 9.80
C GLU A 309 -16.91 10.81 10.23
N VAL A 310 -16.94 10.48 11.54
CA VAL A 310 -17.68 9.34 12.07
C VAL A 310 -19.16 9.43 11.74
N LYS A 311 -19.80 10.60 11.98
CA LYS A 311 -21.22 10.81 11.67
C LYS A 311 -21.50 10.67 10.16
N LYS A 312 -20.60 11.19 9.32
CA LYS A 312 -20.70 11.06 7.87
C LYS A 312 -20.66 9.60 7.44
N LEU A 313 -19.66 8.84 7.90
CA LEU A 313 -19.54 7.41 7.60
C LEU A 313 -20.74 6.60 8.10
N ALA A 314 -21.22 6.87 9.31
CA ALA A 314 -22.41 6.23 9.83
C ALA A 314 -23.64 6.50 8.95
N ALA A 315 -23.82 7.73 8.48
CA ALA A 315 -24.92 8.11 7.59
C ALA A 315 -24.81 7.49 6.19
N GLU A 316 -23.62 7.47 5.61
CA GLU A 316 -23.40 7.00 4.23
C GLU A 316 -23.32 5.47 4.10
N VAL A 317 -22.75 4.80 5.11
CA VAL A 317 -22.43 3.37 5.05
C VAL A 317 -23.22 2.57 6.08
N GLY A 318 -23.44 3.13 7.28
CA GLY A 318 -24.00 2.45 8.44
C GLY A 318 -25.52 2.48 8.57
N TYR A 319 -26.23 3.27 7.79
CA TYR A 319 -27.64 3.63 7.98
C TYR A 319 -28.61 2.43 8.17
N ASN A 320 -28.29 1.28 7.62
CA ASN A 320 -29.08 0.04 7.70
C ASN A 320 -28.33 -1.14 8.31
N GLY A 321 -27.24 -0.87 9.05
CA GLY A 321 -26.36 -1.90 9.62
C GLY A 321 -25.32 -2.42 8.64
N GLY A 322 -24.64 -3.53 8.99
CA GLY A 322 -23.55 -4.10 8.18
C GLY A 322 -22.36 -3.15 8.05
N PHE A 323 -22.09 -2.34 9.08
CA PHE A 323 -21.02 -1.36 9.11
C PHE A 323 -20.27 -1.39 10.44
N VAL A 324 -18.96 -1.25 10.38
CA VAL A 324 -18.06 -1.07 11.53
C VAL A 324 -17.20 0.15 11.27
N CYS A 325 -17.20 1.10 12.21
CA CYS A 325 -16.36 2.27 12.14
C CYS A 325 -14.92 1.90 12.50
N MET A 326 -13.97 2.19 11.62
CA MET A 326 -12.56 1.86 11.78
C MET A 326 -11.69 2.85 11.02
N PRO A 327 -10.45 3.13 11.44
CA PRO A 327 -9.46 3.79 10.59
C PRO A 327 -9.12 2.94 9.35
N GLY A 328 -8.75 3.58 8.24
CA GLY A 328 -8.39 2.87 7.00
C GLY A 328 -7.13 2.01 7.11
N CYS A 329 -6.27 2.30 8.07
CA CYS A 329 -5.04 1.55 8.35
C CYS A 329 -4.65 1.69 9.83
N ASP A 330 -3.56 1.01 10.28
CA ASP A 330 -3.00 1.19 11.62
C ASP A 330 -2.76 2.67 11.92
N ILE A 331 -3.01 3.05 13.15
CA ILE A 331 -2.86 4.42 13.62
C ILE A 331 -1.48 4.64 14.22
N ASP A 332 -0.93 5.82 13.96
CA ASP A 332 0.40 6.18 14.45
C ASP A 332 0.47 6.21 15.98
N TRP A 333 1.67 5.92 16.49
CA TRP A 333 2.01 5.99 17.91
C TRP A 333 1.67 7.33 18.56
N THR A 334 1.68 8.44 17.79
CA THR A 334 1.51 9.82 18.28
C THR A 334 0.07 10.34 18.19
N VAL A 335 -0.88 9.57 17.64
CA VAL A 335 -2.28 10.00 17.54
C VAL A 335 -2.79 10.54 18.88
N PRO A 336 -3.39 11.77 18.91
CA PRO A 336 -3.88 12.40 20.12
C PRO A 336 -4.98 11.59 20.81
N GLU A 337 -4.94 11.55 22.14
CA GLU A 337 -5.93 10.81 22.94
C GLU A 337 -7.34 11.38 22.77
N GLU A 338 -7.47 12.69 22.70
CA GLU A 338 -8.73 13.39 22.48
C GLU A 338 -9.42 12.98 21.17
N ASN A 339 -8.65 12.70 20.12
CA ASN A 339 -9.18 12.25 18.84
C ASN A 339 -9.67 10.78 18.92
N LEU A 340 -8.97 9.93 19.67
CA LEU A 340 -9.44 8.57 19.94
C LEU A 340 -10.75 8.60 20.76
N HIS A 341 -10.82 9.41 21.81
CA HIS A 341 -12.07 9.58 22.57
C HIS A 341 -13.20 10.11 21.69
N ALA A 342 -12.94 11.12 20.86
CA ALA A 342 -13.96 11.67 19.96
C ALA A 342 -14.52 10.61 19.00
N MET A 343 -13.67 9.74 18.44
CA MET A 343 -14.10 8.60 17.62
C MET A 343 -14.99 7.65 18.41
N MET A 344 -14.55 7.23 19.60
CA MET A 344 -15.26 6.26 20.42
C MET A 344 -16.61 6.78 20.94
N ASP A 345 -16.61 7.99 21.50
CA ASP A 345 -17.81 8.62 22.07
C ASP A 345 -18.84 8.90 20.98
N THR A 346 -18.41 9.33 19.79
CA THR A 346 -19.31 9.57 18.66
C THR A 346 -19.95 8.27 18.19
N CYS A 347 -19.18 7.19 17.99
CA CYS A 347 -19.74 5.88 17.65
C CYS A 347 -20.73 5.40 18.71
N ALA A 348 -20.38 5.53 19.99
CA ALA A 348 -21.25 5.15 21.11
C ALA A 348 -22.55 5.99 21.18
N SER A 349 -22.55 7.22 20.69
CA SER A 349 -23.72 8.09 20.68
C SER A 349 -24.73 7.73 19.59
N ILE A 350 -24.28 7.13 18.49
CA ILE A 350 -25.12 6.78 17.33
C ILE A 350 -25.76 5.41 17.54
N LYS A 351 -27.08 5.41 17.77
CA LYS A 351 -27.87 4.20 18.09
C LYS A 351 -28.60 3.67 16.85
N TYR A 352 -28.91 2.37 16.88
CA TYR A 352 -29.80 1.75 15.89
C TYR A 352 -31.19 1.49 16.48
N PRO A 353 -32.27 1.58 15.67
CA PRO A 353 -32.30 2.11 14.31
C PRO A 353 -31.79 3.54 14.24
N MET A 354 -30.98 3.85 13.19
CA MET A 354 -30.31 5.14 13.08
C MET A 354 -31.26 6.23 12.58
N ASP A 355 -31.34 7.33 13.32
CA ASP A 355 -31.96 8.57 12.82
C ASP A 355 -30.89 9.45 12.18
N ILE A 356 -30.77 9.35 10.85
CA ILE A 356 -29.75 10.07 10.08
C ILE A 356 -29.91 11.58 10.24
N GLN A 357 -31.14 12.10 10.36
CA GLN A 357 -31.38 13.53 10.49
C GLN A 357 -30.84 14.10 11.81
N SER A 358 -30.79 13.27 12.84
CA SER A 358 -30.24 13.66 14.15
C SER A 358 -28.72 13.80 14.16
N LEU A 359 -28.02 13.31 13.13
CA LEU A 359 -26.56 13.37 13.04
C LEU A 359 -26.01 14.76 12.67
N GLY A 360 -26.88 15.71 12.38
CA GLY A 360 -26.55 17.11 12.11
C GLY A 360 -26.65 17.49 10.64
N ASN A 361 -26.18 18.69 10.30
CA ASN A 361 -26.19 19.16 8.92
C ASN A 361 -25.09 18.48 8.10
N LEU A 362 -25.44 17.39 7.45
CA LEU A 362 -24.55 16.59 6.61
C LEU A 362 -24.65 17.08 5.15
N SER A 363 -24.45 18.37 4.90
CA SER A 363 -24.66 19.04 3.60
C SER A 363 -23.83 18.43 2.45
N ASN A 364 -22.79 17.65 2.76
CA ASN A 364 -21.92 16.95 1.80
C ASN A 364 -22.09 15.42 1.84
N VAL A 365 -23.12 14.90 2.49
CA VAL A 365 -23.38 13.46 2.60
C VAL A 365 -24.28 13.00 1.47
N TYR A 366 -23.83 11.97 0.78
CA TYR A 366 -24.63 11.33 -0.27
C TYR A 366 -25.53 10.25 0.33
N LEU A 367 -26.74 10.66 0.70
CA LEU A 367 -27.75 9.73 1.20
C LEU A 367 -28.27 8.79 0.10
N PRO A 368 -28.80 7.60 0.47
CA PRO A 368 -29.40 6.68 -0.49
C PRO A 368 -30.46 7.37 -1.36
N GLY A 369 -30.31 7.29 -2.68
CA GLY A 369 -31.21 7.92 -3.64
C GLY A 369 -30.74 9.26 -4.26
N HIS A 370 -29.60 9.80 -3.85
CA HIS A 370 -29.07 11.04 -4.45
C HIS A 370 -28.32 10.78 -5.79
N PRO A 371 -28.65 11.47 -6.88
CA PRO A 371 -28.21 11.08 -8.24
C PRO A 371 -26.80 11.53 -8.66
N LYS A 372 -26.03 12.23 -7.83
CA LYS A 372 -24.71 12.76 -8.25
C LYS A 372 -23.63 12.50 -7.22
N HIS A 373 -22.65 11.71 -7.61
CA HIS A 373 -21.35 11.61 -6.96
C HIS A 373 -20.31 12.34 -7.83
N PRO A 374 -19.59 13.35 -7.33
CA PRO A 374 -18.41 13.88 -8.00
C PRO A 374 -17.21 13.06 -7.57
N GLY A 375 -16.93 11.94 -8.22
CA GLY A 375 -15.83 11.07 -7.75
C GLY A 375 -15.49 9.91 -8.66
N THR A 376 -15.84 9.99 -9.92
CA THR A 376 -15.00 9.38 -10.96
C THR A 376 -13.81 10.33 -11.11
N ARG A 377 -12.56 9.81 -11.01
CA ARG A 377 -11.45 10.50 -11.69
C ARG A 377 -12.03 10.88 -13.05
N ALA A 378 -12.12 12.17 -13.30
CA ALA A 378 -12.66 12.65 -14.55
C ALA A 378 -11.84 11.97 -15.65
N ASN A 379 -12.52 11.21 -16.53
CA ASN A 379 -12.00 10.98 -17.86
C ASN A 379 -11.92 12.38 -18.47
N THR A 380 -10.78 13.03 -18.28
CA THR A 380 -10.50 14.27 -18.97
C THR A 380 -10.24 13.88 -20.41
N THR A 381 -11.17 14.24 -21.25
CA THR A 381 -11.09 14.16 -22.72
C THR A 381 -9.89 14.92 -23.31
N GLU A 382 -9.09 15.59 -22.50
CA GLU A 382 -7.82 16.22 -22.90
C GLU A 382 -6.71 15.20 -23.27
N GLY A 383 -6.83 13.92 -22.84
CA GLY A 383 -5.87 12.88 -23.22
C GLY A 383 -6.03 12.36 -24.65
N ASP A 384 -7.21 12.42 -25.22
CA ASP A 384 -7.48 11.92 -26.57
C ASP A 384 -6.78 12.76 -27.67
N GLU A 385 -6.58 14.06 -27.43
CA GLU A 385 -5.90 14.92 -28.39
C GLU A 385 -4.37 14.66 -28.46
N THR A 386 -3.73 14.26 -27.34
CA THR A 386 -2.30 13.96 -27.32
C THR A 386 -1.96 12.60 -27.93
N VAL A 387 -2.80 11.59 -27.76
CA VAL A 387 -2.63 10.27 -28.39
C VAL A 387 -3.01 10.34 -29.86
N ALA A 388 -4.07 11.06 -30.23
CA ALA A 388 -4.45 11.32 -31.62
C ALA A 388 -3.42 12.20 -32.32
N ALA A 389 -2.87 13.22 -31.67
CA ALA A 389 -1.77 14.03 -32.19
C ALA A 389 -0.44 13.25 -32.30
N GLY A 390 -0.20 12.31 -31.38
CA GLY A 390 0.91 11.34 -31.47
C GLY A 390 0.74 10.43 -32.69
N LYS A 391 -0.43 9.82 -32.86
CA LYS A 391 -0.75 8.98 -34.02
C LYS A 391 -0.86 9.75 -35.35
N ALA A 392 -1.30 11.00 -35.35
CA ALA A 392 -1.42 11.84 -36.56
C ALA A 392 -0.07 12.44 -37.02
N ARG A 393 0.97 12.45 -36.17
CA ARG A 393 2.34 12.79 -36.57
C ARG A 393 3.10 11.63 -37.24
N ILE A 394 2.54 10.44 -37.25
CA ILE A 394 3.15 9.19 -37.74
C ILE A 394 2.88 9.01 -39.24
N ALA A 395 3.50 9.83 -40.06
CA ALA A 395 3.80 9.50 -41.43
C ALA A 395 5.14 10.16 -41.78
N ALA A 396 6.18 9.77 -41.05
CA ALA A 396 7.52 10.25 -41.28
C ALA A 396 8.08 9.59 -42.54
N ALA A 397 8.86 10.35 -43.33
CA ALA A 397 9.48 9.84 -44.53
C ALA A 397 10.46 8.71 -44.17
N GLU A 398 10.38 7.59 -44.90
CA GLU A 398 11.30 6.46 -44.80
C GLU A 398 12.77 6.95 -44.84
N GLY A 399 13.58 6.58 -43.82
CA GLY A 399 14.96 7.03 -43.70
C GLY A 399 15.20 8.28 -42.84
N SER A 400 14.16 8.90 -42.31
CA SER A 400 14.29 10.11 -41.47
C SER A 400 14.65 9.79 -40.00
N LYS A 401 15.09 10.82 -39.23
CA LYS A 401 15.28 10.70 -37.77
C LYS A 401 13.95 10.48 -37.03
N GLU A 402 12.90 11.07 -37.55
CA GLU A 402 11.54 10.93 -37.05
C GLU A 402 11.07 9.47 -37.11
N GLU A 403 11.38 8.75 -38.21
CA GLU A 403 11.09 7.31 -38.32
C GLU A 403 11.78 6.51 -37.21
N VAL A 404 13.05 6.82 -36.91
CA VAL A 404 13.80 6.14 -35.83
C VAL A 404 13.11 6.37 -34.49
N ASN A 405 12.73 7.61 -34.17
CA ASN A 405 12.05 7.95 -32.94
C ASN A 405 10.70 7.22 -32.81
N GLU A 406 9.91 7.18 -33.88
CA GLU A 406 8.64 6.43 -33.92
C GLU A 406 8.85 4.94 -33.64
N LYS A 407 9.84 4.33 -34.29
CA LYS A 407 10.13 2.91 -34.10
C LYS A 407 10.66 2.59 -32.70
N LEU A 408 11.42 3.50 -32.08
CA LEU A 408 11.83 3.38 -30.69
C LEU A 408 10.63 3.51 -29.73
N VAL A 409 9.72 4.45 -29.98
CA VAL A 409 8.47 4.59 -29.22
C VAL A 409 7.62 3.33 -29.36
N GLU A 410 7.41 2.82 -30.59
CA GLU A 410 6.71 1.56 -30.82
C GLU A 410 7.35 0.40 -30.05
N ALA A 411 8.69 0.26 -30.12
CA ALA A 411 9.40 -0.80 -29.42
C ALA A 411 9.21 -0.76 -27.90
N ILE A 412 9.20 0.43 -27.30
CA ILE A 412 8.91 0.61 -25.86
C ILE A 412 7.44 0.25 -25.55
N MET A 413 6.51 0.71 -26.37
CA MET A 413 5.06 0.46 -26.18
C MET A 413 4.67 -1.02 -26.36
N ASP A 414 5.40 -1.73 -27.27
CA ASP A 414 5.19 -3.14 -27.56
C ASP A 414 6.07 -4.06 -26.70
N TYR A 415 6.92 -3.49 -25.82
CA TYR A 415 7.86 -4.20 -24.94
C TYR A 415 8.91 -5.04 -25.70
N ASP A 416 9.25 -4.63 -26.93
CA ASP A 416 10.15 -5.34 -27.82
C ASP A 416 11.60 -4.80 -27.66
N GLY A 417 12.35 -5.44 -26.76
CA GLY A 417 13.73 -5.03 -26.48
C GLY A 417 14.69 -5.25 -27.66
N ASP A 418 14.42 -6.22 -28.53
CA ASP A 418 15.28 -6.49 -29.68
C ASP A 418 15.10 -5.40 -30.76
N LYS A 419 13.86 -4.98 -31.01
CA LYS A 419 13.58 -3.80 -31.84
C LYS A 419 14.16 -2.52 -31.24
N ALA A 420 14.08 -2.33 -29.93
CA ALA A 420 14.68 -1.15 -29.28
C ALA A 420 16.19 -1.10 -29.50
N ILE A 421 16.90 -2.23 -29.39
CA ILE A 421 18.33 -2.34 -29.71
C ILE A 421 18.60 -2.07 -31.20
N GLU A 422 17.82 -2.68 -32.09
CA GLU A 422 17.95 -2.52 -33.54
C GLU A 422 17.83 -1.05 -33.95
N TRP A 423 16.71 -0.39 -33.56
CA TRP A 423 16.47 0.99 -33.96
C TRP A 423 17.37 2.00 -33.23
N THR A 424 17.90 1.67 -32.07
CA THR A 424 18.98 2.43 -31.42
C THR A 424 20.23 2.44 -32.29
N LYS A 425 20.63 1.29 -32.84
CA LYS A 425 21.79 1.19 -33.76
C LYS A 425 21.54 1.93 -35.07
N VAL A 426 20.36 1.74 -35.66
CA VAL A 426 19.94 2.47 -36.88
C VAL A 426 19.99 3.99 -36.68
N GLY A 427 19.54 4.48 -35.52
CA GLY A 427 19.63 5.90 -35.18
C GLY A 427 21.07 6.42 -35.16
N LEU A 428 21.98 5.68 -34.52
CA LEU A 428 23.40 6.01 -34.49
C LEU A 428 24.04 6.00 -35.90
N GLU A 429 23.70 5.00 -36.74
CA GLU A 429 24.15 4.90 -38.12
C GLU A 429 23.62 6.05 -38.98
N ARG A 430 22.44 6.56 -38.70
CA ARG A 430 21.84 7.73 -39.38
C ARG A 430 22.33 9.07 -38.81
N GLY A 431 23.32 9.04 -37.90
CA GLY A 431 23.97 10.23 -37.36
C GLY A 431 23.16 10.94 -36.29
N MET A 432 22.21 10.26 -35.64
CA MET A 432 21.59 10.76 -34.42
C MET A 432 22.57 10.68 -33.26
N SER A 433 22.56 11.68 -32.40
CA SER A 433 23.30 11.61 -31.14
C SER A 433 22.63 10.60 -30.17
N ALA A 434 23.43 10.01 -29.28
CA ALA A 434 22.92 9.13 -28.27
C ALA A 434 21.84 9.83 -27.37
N GLN A 435 21.97 11.15 -27.19
CA GLN A 435 21.00 11.96 -26.48
C GLN A 435 19.65 12.07 -27.23
N GLU A 436 19.67 12.37 -28.55
CA GLU A 436 18.42 12.41 -29.34
C GLU A 436 17.70 11.06 -29.26
N ILE A 437 18.40 9.93 -29.37
CA ILE A 437 17.83 8.58 -29.30
C ILE A 437 17.21 8.32 -27.93
N VAL A 438 17.90 8.72 -26.85
CA VAL A 438 17.34 8.55 -25.48
C VAL A 438 16.13 9.45 -25.27
N PHE A 439 16.21 10.75 -25.58
CA PHE A 439 15.16 11.70 -25.20
C PHE A 439 13.97 11.67 -26.15
N ASP A 440 14.20 11.66 -27.46
CA ASP A 440 13.14 11.81 -28.45
C ASP A 440 12.53 10.46 -28.87
N GLY A 441 13.22 9.34 -28.57
CA GLY A 441 12.75 7.98 -28.83
C GLY A 441 12.37 7.22 -27.57
N LEU A 442 13.38 6.68 -26.86
CA LEU A 442 13.17 5.76 -25.74
C LEU A 442 12.37 6.40 -24.57
N SER A 443 12.78 7.61 -24.14
CA SER A 443 12.11 8.32 -23.03
C SER A 443 10.72 8.80 -23.42
N LEU A 444 10.49 9.18 -24.67
CA LEU A 444 9.16 9.53 -25.16
C LEU A 444 8.23 8.32 -25.11
N GLY A 445 8.68 7.13 -25.50
CA GLY A 445 7.93 5.89 -25.37
C GLY A 445 7.58 5.59 -23.91
N MET A 446 8.54 5.71 -23.00
CA MET A 446 8.33 5.55 -21.56
C MET A 446 7.30 6.55 -21.01
N LYS A 447 7.35 7.82 -21.44
CA LYS A 447 6.39 8.84 -21.05
C LYS A 447 4.98 8.48 -21.51
N ILE A 448 4.82 8.02 -22.76
CA ILE A 448 3.49 7.61 -23.28
C ILE A 448 2.92 6.45 -22.47
N VAL A 449 3.73 5.43 -22.14
CA VAL A 449 3.30 4.31 -21.29
C VAL A 449 2.94 4.82 -19.89
N GLY A 450 3.69 5.78 -19.34
CA GLY A 450 3.39 6.46 -18.09
C GLY A 450 2.06 7.22 -18.10
N ASP A 451 1.81 8.00 -19.15
CA ASP A 451 0.55 8.73 -19.34
C ASP A 451 -0.65 7.75 -19.49
N MET A 452 -0.45 6.61 -20.15
CA MET A 452 -1.46 5.54 -20.26
C MET A 452 -1.71 4.86 -18.91
N TYR A 453 -0.67 4.66 -18.11
CA TYR A 453 -0.79 4.14 -16.74
C TYR A 453 -1.65 5.09 -15.88
N GLU A 454 -1.43 6.40 -15.93
CA GLU A 454 -2.23 7.37 -15.19
C GLU A 454 -3.71 7.37 -15.59
N ARG A 455 -4.00 7.06 -16.86
CA ARG A 455 -5.39 6.91 -17.36
C ARG A 455 -5.99 5.52 -17.11
N ASN A 456 -5.28 4.63 -16.42
CA ASN A 456 -5.65 3.23 -16.19
C ASN A 456 -5.81 2.40 -17.50
N GLU A 457 -5.13 2.78 -18.59
CA GLU A 457 -5.06 2.06 -19.85
C GLU A 457 -3.89 1.05 -19.87
N ARG A 458 -2.91 1.24 -18.99
CA ARG A 458 -1.76 0.36 -18.74
C ARG A 458 -1.55 0.20 -17.23
N PHE A 459 -0.78 -0.81 -16.84
CA PHE A 459 -0.59 -1.19 -15.44
C PHE A 459 0.90 -1.15 -15.05
N VAL A 460 1.20 -1.31 -13.76
CA VAL A 460 2.59 -1.33 -13.26
C VAL A 460 3.43 -2.39 -13.98
N THR A 461 2.85 -3.54 -14.30
CA THR A 461 3.52 -4.59 -15.09
C THR A 461 3.94 -4.12 -16.47
N ASP A 462 3.14 -3.28 -17.11
CA ASP A 462 3.44 -2.70 -18.42
C ASP A 462 4.56 -1.67 -18.32
N MET A 463 4.55 -0.86 -17.26
CA MET A 463 5.65 0.07 -16.96
C MET A 463 6.98 -0.67 -16.74
N LEU A 464 6.96 -1.78 -16.00
CA LEU A 464 8.15 -2.61 -15.78
C LEU A 464 8.67 -3.26 -17.06
N LYS A 465 7.78 -3.73 -17.95
CA LYS A 465 8.15 -4.28 -19.27
C LYS A 465 8.77 -3.21 -20.18
N ALA A 466 8.13 -2.03 -20.24
CA ALA A 466 8.65 -0.90 -21.00
C ALA A 466 10.05 -0.47 -20.51
N ALA A 467 10.24 -0.44 -19.20
CA ALA A 467 11.52 -0.16 -18.56
C ALA A 467 12.59 -1.17 -18.92
N LYS A 468 12.30 -2.47 -18.79
CA LYS A 468 13.23 -3.54 -19.21
C LYS A 468 13.60 -3.42 -20.68
N THR A 469 12.67 -2.96 -21.51
CA THR A 469 12.91 -2.70 -22.96
C THR A 469 13.90 -1.57 -23.16
N MET A 470 13.72 -0.46 -22.45
CA MET A 470 14.67 0.65 -22.46
C MET A 470 16.05 0.21 -21.93
N ASP A 471 16.09 -0.51 -20.80
CA ASP A 471 17.33 -1.01 -20.20
C ASP A 471 18.14 -1.92 -21.15
N LYS A 472 17.48 -2.67 -22.03
CA LYS A 472 18.16 -3.47 -23.07
C LYS A 472 18.85 -2.61 -24.14
N ALA A 473 18.32 -1.46 -24.48
CA ALA A 473 18.90 -0.53 -25.46
C ALA A 473 20.04 0.32 -24.87
N MET A 474 19.96 0.65 -23.57
CA MET A 474 20.92 1.53 -22.90
C MET A 474 22.40 1.10 -22.99
N PRO A 475 22.78 -0.19 -22.91
CA PRO A 475 24.19 -0.61 -23.08
C PRO A 475 24.83 -0.20 -24.39
N VAL A 476 24.03 0.03 -25.45
CA VAL A 476 24.52 0.53 -26.74
C VAL A 476 24.88 2.03 -26.66
N LEU A 477 24.14 2.79 -25.85
CA LEU A 477 24.22 4.25 -25.75
C LEU A 477 25.15 4.72 -24.62
N THR A 478 25.23 4.00 -23.52
CA THR A 478 25.98 4.39 -22.31
C THR A 478 27.44 4.71 -22.60
N PRO A 479 28.22 3.89 -23.35
CA PRO A 479 29.62 4.22 -23.65
C PRO A 479 29.79 5.50 -24.49
N ILE A 480 28.81 5.78 -25.37
CA ILE A 480 28.81 6.97 -26.21
C ILE A 480 28.51 8.23 -25.39
N LEU A 481 27.52 8.13 -24.50
CA LEU A 481 27.14 9.20 -23.58
C LEU A 481 28.29 9.57 -22.61
N GLU A 482 28.98 8.58 -22.08
CA GLU A 482 30.13 8.76 -21.19
C GLU A 482 31.35 9.38 -21.95
N SER A 483 31.58 9.00 -23.18
CA SER A 483 32.73 9.46 -23.97
C SER A 483 32.53 10.84 -24.60
N SER A 484 31.30 11.26 -24.84
CA SER A 484 30.98 12.50 -25.55
C SER A 484 31.28 13.78 -24.76
N GLY A 485 31.62 13.69 -23.46
CA GLY A 485 31.96 14.86 -22.60
C GLY A 485 30.90 15.97 -22.59
N SER A 486 29.85 15.81 -23.35
CA SER A 486 28.70 16.72 -23.41
C SER A 486 27.75 16.41 -22.27
N ALA A 487 28.20 16.73 -21.05
CA ALA A 487 27.36 16.85 -19.88
C ALA A 487 26.44 18.08 -20.02
N GLN A 488 25.62 18.11 -21.03
CA GLN A 488 24.29 18.69 -20.98
C GLN A 488 23.27 17.54 -20.89
N GLY A 489 23.61 16.59 -20.05
CA GLY A 489 22.65 15.74 -19.39
C GLY A 489 22.03 16.55 -18.25
N PRO A 490 20.92 16.12 -17.73
CA PRO A 490 20.12 16.88 -16.83
C PRO A 490 20.92 17.25 -15.61
N THR A 491 20.75 18.33 -15.36
CA THR A 491 21.12 19.24 -14.35
C THR A 491 20.78 18.72 -12.96
N GLY A 492 21.56 17.77 -12.44
CA GLY A 492 21.59 17.42 -11.05
C GLY A 492 21.33 15.93 -10.73
N ALA A 493 21.82 15.53 -9.59
CA ALA A 493 21.52 14.23 -9.00
C ALA A 493 20.24 14.31 -8.15
N VAL A 494 19.44 13.24 -8.16
CA VAL A 494 18.25 13.11 -7.33
C VAL A 494 18.43 11.87 -6.45
N VAL A 495 18.38 12.08 -5.15
CA VAL A 495 18.40 10.98 -4.17
C VAL A 495 16.97 10.50 -3.98
N VAL A 496 16.71 9.20 -4.11
CA VAL A 496 15.39 8.61 -3.92
C VAL A 496 15.51 7.40 -2.98
N GLY A 497 14.58 7.27 -2.07
CA GLY A 497 14.54 6.12 -1.16
C GLY A 497 13.16 5.89 -0.56
N LEU A 498 12.93 4.67 -0.11
CA LEU A 498 11.77 4.31 0.66
C LEU A 498 12.09 4.53 2.13
N VAL A 499 11.36 5.42 2.81
CA VAL A 499 11.66 5.78 4.21
C VAL A 499 11.62 4.57 5.13
N ARG A 500 12.29 4.66 6.28
CA ARG A 500 12.36 3.60 7.28
C ARG A 500 10.96 3.08 7.65
N GLY A 501 10.83 1.77 7.79
CA GLY A 501 9.57 1.10 8.11
C GLY A 501 8.73 0.69 6.90
N ASN A 502 9.22 0.92 5.67
CA ASN A 502 8.50 0.54 4.45
C ASN A 502 9.27 -0.50 3.64
N THR A 503 8.53 -1.38 2.96
CA THR A 503 9.08 -2.52 2.21
C THR A 503 8.61 -2.59 0.76
N GLN A 504 7.46 -2.00 0.43
CA GLN A 504 6.91 -2.00 -0.93
C GLN A 504 7.51 -0.86 -1.73
N ASP A 505 8.37 -1.18 -2.67
CA ASP A 505 9.21 -0.23 -3.41
C ASP A 505 8.75 0.03 -4.86
N ILE A 506 7.63 -0.53 -5.28
CA ILE A 506 7.14 -0.43 -6.67
C ILE A 506 7.02 1.03 -7.11
N GLY A 507 6.32 1.86 -6.33
CA GLY A 507 6.15 3.28 -6.63
C GLY A 507 7.48 4.05 -6.65
N LYS A 508 8.37 3.76 -5.69
CA LYS A 508 9.72 4.33 -5.65
C LYS A 508 10.54 3.95 -6.89
N ASN A 509 10.50 2.67 -7.26
CA ASN A 509 11.24 2.18 -8.44
C ASN A 509 10.73 2.84 -9.72
N LEU A 510 9.42 3.07 -9.83
CA LEU A 510 8.81 3.80 -10.93
C LEU A 510 9.30 5.26 -11.00
N VAL A 511 9.35 5.96 -9.86
CA VAL A 511 9.91 7.33 -9.78
C VAL A 511 11.38 7.33 -10.21
N CYS A 512 12.20 6.40 -9.70
CA CYS A 512 13.61 6.27 -10.09
C CYS A 512 13.75 6.08 -11.61
N LEU A 513 12.90 5.22 -12.17
CA LEU A 513 12.91 4.93 -13.60
C LEU A 513 12.55 6.15 -14.42
N MET A 514 11.46 6.84 -14.07
CA MET A 514 11.00 8.03 -14.79
C MET A 514 11.98 9.19 -14.67
N LEU A 515 12.65 9.37 -13.55
CA LEU A 515 13.73 10.34 -13.39
C LEU A 515 14.93 10.00 -14.29
N LYS A 516 15.34 8.72 -14.33
CA LYS A 516 16.41 8.25 -15.25
C LYS A 516 16.03 8.45 -16.71
N ALA A 517 14.80 8.09 -17.09
CA ALA A 517 14.27 8.27 -18.44
C ALA A 517 14.21 9.76 -18.87
N ASN A 518 14.07 10.66 -17.90
CA ASN A 518 14.17 12.10 -18.12
C ASN A 518 15.59 12.63 -17.92
N GLY A 519 16.57 11.71 -17.83
CA GLY A 519 17.99 11.99 -17.88
C GLY A 519 18.59 12.45 -16.54
N PHE A 520 17.94 12.41 -15.40
CA PHE A 520 18.53 12.72 -14.09
C PHE A 520 19.48 11.62 -13.61
N LYS A 521 20.56 11.98 -12.92
CA LYS A 521 21.38 11.02 -12.17
C LYS A 521 20.60 10.60 -10.91
N VAL A 522 20.10 9.37 -10.87
CA VAL A 522 19.32 8.87 -9.73
C VAL A 522 20.22 8.08 -8.79
N ILE A 523 20.26 8.48 -7.53
CA ILE A 523 20.88 7.78 -6.41
C ILE A 523 19.77 7.05 -5.66
N ASP A 524 19.56 5.79 -5.99
CA ASP A 524 18.55 4.95 -5.34
C ASP A 524 19.12 4.34 -4.06
N LEU A 525 18.58 4.75 -2.92
CA LEU A 525 18.97 4.26 -1.59
C LEU A 525 18.25 2.96 -1.20
N GLY A 526 17.34 2.46 -2.05
CA GLY A 526 16.59 1.25 -1.76
C GLY A 526 15.50 1.44 -0.71
N LYS A 527 15.38 0.46 0.18
CA LYS A 527 14.31 0.35 1.19
C LYS A 527 14.82 0.66 2.59
N ASN A 528 13.89 1.00 3.48
CA ASN A 528 14.16 1.16 4.92
C ASN A 528 15.24 2.20 5.23
N VAL A 529 15.23 3.31 4.47
CA VAL A 529 16.27 4.34 4.51
C VAL A 529 16.08 5.25 5.71
N LYS A 530 17.15 5.44 6.49
CA LYS A 530 17.15 6.34 7.65
C LYS A 530 17.33 7.82 7.21
N PRO A 531 16.85 8.79 8.00
CA PRO A 531 17.03 10.21 7.73
C PRO A 531 18.49 10.61 7.43
N GLU A 532 19.44 10.06 8.19
CA GLU A 532 20.86 10.36 8.04
C GLU A 532 21.42 9.90 6.70
N GLN A 533 20.88 8.80 6.15
CA GLN A 533 21.32 8.25 4.86
C GLN A 533 20.84 9.12 3.69
N PHE A 534 19.60 9.65 3.74
CA PHE A 534 19.13 10.62 2.75
C PHE A 534 20.01 11.87 2.71
N VAL A 535 20.31 12.43 3.87
CA VAL A 535 21.12 13.63 3.98
C VAL A 535 22.55 13.40 3.51
N ALA A 536 23.19 12.32 3.95
CA ALA A 536 24.55 11.97 3.55
C ALA A 536 24.65 11.74 2.03
N ALA A 537 23.75 10.95 1.45
CA ALA A 537 23.75 10.69 0.01
C ALA A 537 23.51 11.95 -0.82
N ALA A 538 22.65 12.86 -0.35
CA ALA A 538 22.41 14.13 -1.02
C ALA A 538 23.65 15.03 -1.03
N GLU A 539 24.43 15.00 0.05
CA GLU A 539 25.70 15.74 0.14
C GLU A 539 26.80 15.14 -0.72
N GLU A 540 26.99 13.83 -0.63
CA GLU A 540 28.03 13.10 -1.35
C GLU A 540 27.86 13.20 -2.88
N ASN A 541 26.63 13.36 -3.35
CA ASN A 541 26.32 13.40 -4.79
C ASN A 541 25.95 14.80 -5.29
N ASP A 542 26.09 15.82 -4.47
CA ASP A 542 25.66 17.21 -4.77
C ASP A 542 24.26 17.25 -5.39
N ALA A 543 23.30 16.59 -4.70
CA ALA A 543 21.95 16.40 -5.20
C ALA A 543 21.17 17.71 -5.25
N VAL A 544 20.26 17.82 -6.20
CA VAL A 544 19.31 18.94 -6.32
C VAL A 544 18.00 18.65 -5.60
N ALA A 545 17.66 17.36 -5.43
CA ALA A 545 16.41 16.93 -4.84
C ALA A 545 16.57 15.64 -4.00
N ILE A 546 15.69 15.49 -3.01
CA ILE A 546 15.52 14.29 -2.18
C ILE A 546 14.08 13.84 -2.31
N GLY A 547 13.85 12.64 -2.86
CA GLY A 547 12.56 11.98 -2.99
C GLY A 547 12.38 10.92 -1.93
N MET A 548 11.34 11.05 -1.11
CA MET A 548 11.02 10.16 -0.01
C MET A 548 9.68 9.47 -0.27
N SER A 549 9.71 8.15 -0.49
CA SER A 549 8.50 7.35 -0.69
C SER A 549 8.00 6.78 0.63
N VAL A 550 6.69 6.90 0.88
CA VAL A 550 6.04 6.51 2.14
C VAL A 550 4.84 5.63 1.85
N MET A 551 4.84 4.41 2.36
CA MET A 551 3.78 3.42 2.10
C MET A 551 2.84 3.23 3.30
N THR A 552 3.30 3.54 4.52
CA THR A 552 2.51 3.40 5.74
C THR A 552 2.47 4.70 6.52
N ASN A 553 1.32 5.02 7.13
CA ASN A 553 1.14 6.25 7.90
C ASN A 553 2.15 6.36 9.06
N SER A 554 2.45 5.25 9.73
CA SER A 554 3.41 5.21 10.85
C SER A 554 4.85 5.53 10.44
N SER A 555 5.17 5.47 9.17
CA SER A 555 6.51 5.78 8.66
C SER A 555 6.66 7.23 8.16
N ALA A 556 5.57 8.00 8.05
CA ALA A 556 5.60 9.40 7.66
C ALA A 556 6.47 10.26 8.61
N VAL A 557 6.55 9.89 9.88
CA VAL A 557 7.43 10.53 10.88
C VAL A 557 8.91 10.56 10.46
N TYR A 558 9.36 9.65 9.60
CA TYR A 558 10.75 9.64 9.11
C TYR A 558 10.99 10.70 8.03
N VAL A 559 9.95 11.17 7.34
CA VAL A 559 10.00 12.37 6.49
C VAL A 559 10.26 13.59 7.35
N GLU A 560 9.44 13.81 8.39
CA GLU A 560 9.61 14.94 9.33
C GLU A 560 11.00 14.95 9.97
N LYS A 561 11.48 13.78 10.40
CA LYS A 561 12.84 13.64 10.95
C LYS A 561 13.93 14.00 9.94
N THR A 562 13.72 13.73 8.64
CA THR A 562 14.67 14.10 7.59
C THR A 562 14.66 15.62 7.38
N VAL A 563 13.49 16.23 7.33
CA VAL A 563 13.31 17.69 7.23
C VAL A 563 13.95 18.39 8.44
N ASP A 564 13.66 17.92 9.65
CA ASP A 564 14.23 18.43 10.89
C ASP A 564 15.76 18.31 10.93
N LEU A 565 16.31 17.19 10.45
CA LEU A 565 17.75 16.97 10.41
C LEU A 565 18.43 17.97 9.49
N LEU A 566 17.85 18.21 8.30
CA LEU A 566 18.34 19.24 7.36
C LEU A 566 18.27 20.64 7.96
N ALA A 567 17.17 20.96 8.64
CA ALA A 567 17.02 22.26 9.31
C ALA A 567 18.06 22.45 10.42
N LYS A 568 18.29 21.44 11.28
CA LYS A 568 19.32 21.46 12.34
C LYS A 568 20.74 21.58 11.80
N GLN A 569 21.00 21.11 10.59
CA GLN A 569 22.30 21.26 9.92
C GLN A 569 22.43 22.56 9.13
N GLY A 570 21.43 23.45 9.18
CA GLY A 570 21.41 24.70 8.42
C GLY A 570 21.24 24.51 6.90
N LYS A 571 20.68 23.38 6.48
CA LYS A 571 20.49 22.99 5.08
C LYS A 571 19.02 23.03 4.64
N GLY A 572 18.15 23.58 5.47
CA GLY A 572 16.75 23.82 5.10
C GLY A 572 16.70 24.68 3.82
N GLY A 573 15.99 24.21 2.80
CA GLY A 573 15.88 24.88 1.50
C GLY A 573 17.05 24.66 0.53
N LYS A 574 18.08 23.89 0.90
CA LYS A 574 19.17 23.54 -0.03
C LYS A 574 18.72 22.57 -1.12
N TYR A 575 17.79 21.68 -0.81
CA TYR A 575 17.30 20.62 -1.69
C TYR A 575 15.80 20.79 -1.92
N LEU A 576 15.33 20.43 -3.11
CA LEU A 576 13.92 20.16 -3.31
C LEU A 576 13.56 18.89 -2.52
N LEU A 577 12.68 19.01 -1.53
CA LEU A 577 12.18 17.88 -0.78
C LEU A 577 10.83 17.47 -1.35
N MET A 578 10.73 16.25 -1.86
CA MET A 578 9.48 15.71 -2.40
C MET A 578 9.11 14.41 -1.73
N THR A 579 7.81 14.22 -1.51
CA THR A 579 7.25 13.07 -0.82
C THR A 579 6.05 12.56 -1.58
N GLY A 580 5.93 11.25 -1.70
CA GLY A 580 4.81 10.55 -2.33
C GLY A 580 4.66 9.15 -1.78
N GLY A 581 3.71 8.40 -2.32
CA GLY A 581 3.38 7.04 -1.91
C GLY A 581 1.99 6.93 -1.30
N ALA A 582 1.53 5.69 -1.08
CA ALA A 582 0.14 5.39 -0.74
C ALA A 582 -0.36 6.07 0.56
N ALA A 583 0.55 6.33 1.51
CA ALA A 583 0.19 6.96 2.79
C ALA A 583 0.23 8.50 2.77
N ILE A 584 0.60 9.13 1.65
CA ILE A 584 0.79 10.58 1.57
C ILE A 584 -0.20 11.21 0.57
N ASN A 585 -0.72 12.35 0.95
CA ASN A 585 -1.46 13.25 0.08
C ASN A 585 -0.83 14.65 0.11
N ARG A 586 -1.35 15.57 -0.70
CA ARG A 586 -0.82 16.94 -0.80
C ARG A 586 -0.80 17.67 0.54
N VAL A 587 -1.88 17.57 1.30
CA VAL A 587 -2.01 18.25 2.61
C VAL A 587 -0.94 17.76 3.58
N ASN A 588 -0.72 16.44 3.61
CA ASN A 588 0.26 15.82 4.49
C ASN A 588 1.70 16.18 4.08
N ALA A 589 2.01 16.15 2.79
CA ALA A 589 3.34 16.51 2.28
C ALA A 589 3.68 17.97 2.62
N GLU A 590 2.75 18.89 2.36
CA GLU A 590 2.93 20.30 2.65
C GLU A 590 3.06 20.58 4.16
N ALA A 591 2.30 19.88 5.01
CA ALA A 591 2.42 19.97 6.47
C ALA A 591 3.79 19.51 6.97
N MET A 592 4.42 18.54 6.33
CA MET A 592 5.77 18.07 6.64
C MET A 592 6.87 18.93 6.00
N GLY A 593 6.53 20.01 5.28
CA GLY A 593 7.48 20.89 4.60
C GLY A 593 8.10 20.28 3.33
N THR A 594 7.35 19.43 2.63
CA THR A 594 7.77 18.80 1.38
C THR A 594 6.78 19.05 0.24
N HIS A 595 7.20 18.87 -1.00
CA HIS A 595 6.32 18.90 -2.17
C HIS A 595 5.70 17.54 -2.42
N TYR A 596 4.43 17.51 -2.80
CA TYR A 596 3.71 16.27 -3.09
C TYR A 596 3.92 15.79 -4.52
N GLY A 597 4.55 14.63 -4.67
CA GLY A 597 4.59 13.87 -5.92
C GLY A 597 3.44 12.86 -5.94
N SER A 598 2.32 13.20 -6.59
CA SER A 598 1.14 12.33 -6.66
C SER A 598 1.43 11.00 -7.38
N ASP A 599 2.36 11.04 -8.30
CA ASP A 599 2.77 9.94 -9.16
C ASP A 599 4.20 10.19 -9.68
N ALA A 600 4.70 9.29 -10.51
CA ALA A 600 6.07 9.37 -11.01
C ALA A 600 6.29 10.55 -11.97
N ASN A 601 5.28 10.92 -12.77
CA ASN A 601 5.37 12.07 -13.68
C ASN A 601 5.36 13.39 -12.90
N ALA A 602 4.51 13.51 -11.88
CA ALA A 602 4.50 14.67 -11.00
C ALA A 602 5.84 14.86 -10.28
N ALA A 603 6.46 13.78 -9.82
CA ALA A 603 7.79 13.83 -9.21
C ALA A 603 8.85 14.35 -10.21
N VAL A 604 8.81 13.90 -11.46
CA VAL A 604 9.71 14.38 -12.52
C VAL A 604 9.46 15.87 -12.82
N ALA A 605 8.20 16.29 -12.91
CA ALA A 605 7.84 17.68 -13.15
C ALA A 605 8.37 18.60 -12.05
N LEU A 606 8.20 18.23 -10.78
CA LEU A 606 8.74 18.97 -9.63
C LEU A 606 10.25 19.18 -9.72
N VAL A 607 11.00 18.14 -10.08
CA VAL A 607 12.46 18.25 -10.20
C VAL A 607 12.84 19.14 -11.39
N LYS A 608 12.16 19.00 -12.53
CA LYS A 608 12.40 19.85 -13.71
C LYS A 608 12.15 21.32 -13.44
N ASP A 609 11.02 21.63 -12.79
CA ASP A 609 10.66 23.00 -12.45
C ASP A 609 11.67 23.62 -11.48
N HIS A 610 12.11 22.86 -10.48
CA HIS A 610 13.12 23.29 -9.52
C HIS A 610 14.46 23.62 -10.19
N VAL A 611 14.92 22.74 -11.08
CA VAL A 611 16.22 22.89 -11.78
C VAL A 611 16.17 24.01 -12.83
N SER A 612 15.03 24.19 -13.51
CA SER A 612 14.87 25.26 -14.50
C SER A 612 14.70 26.66 -13.88
N GLY A 613 14.57 26.75 -12.53
CA GLY A 613 14.27 27.99 -11.84
C GLY A 613 12.84 28.50 -12.06
N ALA A 614 11.94 27.65 -12.55
CA ALA A 614 10.54 28.00 -12.79
C ALA A 614 9.68 27.93 -11.52
N ALA A 615 10.22 27.36 -10.42
CA ALA A 615 9.57 27.30 -9.11
C ALA A 615 10.11 28.46 -8.25
N ALA A 616 9.45 29.61 -8.31
CA ALA A 616 9.61 30.72 -7.38
C ALA A 616 8.24 31.07 -6.78
#